data_702c7cf4f599116d2146540c02e1237d
#
_entry.id   702c7cf4f599116d2146540c02e1237d
#
_cell.length_a   1.000
_cell.length_b   1.000
_cell.length_c   1.000
_cell.angle_alpha   90.00
_cell.angle_beta   90.00
_cell.angle_gamma   90.00
#
_symmetry.space_group_name_H-M   'P 1'
#
loop_
_entity.id
_entity.type
_entity.pdbx_description
1 polymer ?
#
loop_
_entity_poly.entity_id
_entity_poly.type
_entity_poly.pdbx_seq_one_letter_code
_entity_poly.pdbx_strand_id
1 'polypeptide(L)'
;QSAGRYFPTGTIHVAVVDPGVGGPRRPILAQIDDQFFVAPDNGLLSYPMACGRVQAVRVITAREYLLPSRSATFHGRDVFAPVAGHLARGVPPERFGPEVADPVRLPIPRPRRDPSDRLVGEIVWIDHFGNCVTNIPAEALEAFAAGQTRPLRTVLDGREVGPVVRFFAEVARGGGGAVIGSTGHLELFINQGHLARKWGVGTGASVIVDFGHPAGTRIAD
;
A
#
# COMPACT_ATOMS: atom_id res chain seq x y z
N GLN A 1 3.42 -4.67 -2.51
CA GLN A 1 2.26 -5.53 -2.20
C GLN A 1 1.39 -5.78 -3.42
N SER A 2 1.06 -4.77 -4.22
CA SER A 2 0.23 -4.94 -5.43
C SER A 2 0.74 -6.05 -6.37
N ALA A 3 2.06 -6.26 -6.44
CA ALA A 3 2.67 -7.32 -7.24
C ALA A 3 2.63 -8.71 -6.56
N GLY A 4 2.66 -8.79 -5.23
CA GLY A 4 2.81 -10.06 -4.49
C GLY A 4 1.75 -11.11 -4.83
N ARG A 5 0.51 -10.69 -5.01
CA ARG A 5 -0.63 -11.59 -5.34
C ARG A 5 -0.53 -12.28 -6.70
N TYR A 6 0.35 -11.80 -7.58
CA TYR A 6 0.54 -12.39 -8.92
C TYR A 6 1.68 -13.41 -8.98
N PHE A 7 2.42 -13.58 -7.89
CA PHE A 7 3.46 -14.59 -7.80
C PHE A 7 2.88 -15.94 -7.36
N PRO A 8 3.44 -17.05 -7.86
CA PRO A 8 2.93 -18.37 -7.53
C PRO A 8 3.15 -18.74 -6.06
N THR A 9 2.39 -19.73 -5.61
CA THR A 9 2.59 -20.41 -4.32
C THR A 9 4.05 -20.82 -4.13
N GLY A 10 4.57 -20.67 -2.92
CA GLY A 10 5.95 -20.98 -2.56
C GLY A 10 6.97 -19.88 -2.93
N THR A 11 6.54 -18.77 -3.52
CA THR A 11 7.44 -17.65 -3.81
C THR A 11 8.08 -17.11 -2.53
N ILE A 12 9.38 -16.86 -2.59
CA ILE A 12 10.16 -16.25 -1.51
C ILE A 12 10.46 -14.81 -1.88
N HIS A 13 9.86 -13.88 -1.14
CA HIS A 13 10.09 -12.45 -1.28
C HIS A 13 11.17 -11.98 -0.32
N VAL A 14 12.21 -11.35 -0.83
CA VAL A 14 13.22 -10.67 -0.02
C VAL A 14 12.95 -9.18 -0.06
N ALA A 15 12.42 -8.63 1.03
CA ALA A 15 12.04 -7.23 1.13
C ALA A 15 12.99 -6.51 2.08
N VAL A 16 13.82 -5.59 1.54
CA VAL A 16 14.84 -4.91 2.33
C VAL A 16 14.76 -3.40 2.12
N VAL A 17 14.02 -2.74 3.01
CA VAL A 17 14.10 -1.32 3.28
C VAL A 17 14.39 -1.19 4.77
N ASP A 18 15.62 -0.89 5.13
CA ASP A 18 16.16 -1.13 6.47
C ASP A 18 17.00 0.05 6.99
N PRO A 19 16.36 1.18 7.32
CA PRO A 19 17.07 2.31 7.92
C PRO A 19 17.64 2.00 9.32
N GLY A 20 17.17 0.91 9.96
CA GLY A 20 17.66 0.41 11.26
C GLY A 20 18.69 -0.71 11.16
N VAL A 21 19.33 -0.92 9.99
CA VAL A 21 20.34 -1.97 9.79
C VAL A 21 21.47 -1.88 10.83
N GLY A 22 21.87 -3.01 11.38
CA GLY A 22 22.88 -3.07 12.45
C GLY A 22 22.38 -2.72 13.84
N GLY A 23 21.16 -2.21 13.97
CA GLY A 23 20.50 -1.90 15.24
C GLY A 23 19.75 -3.11 15.85
N PRO A 24 18.91 -2.86 16.87
CA PRO A 24 18.24 -3.93 17.63
C PRO A 24 17.06 -4.60 16.91
N ARG A 25 16.66 -4.12 15.73
CA ARG A 25 15.55 -4.70 14.96
C ARG A 25 15.86 -6.16 14.59
N ARG A 26 14.89 -7.04 14.71
CA ARG A 26 15.02 -8.46 14.40
C ARG A 26 15.03 -8.69 12.88
N PRO A 27 15.82 -9.64 12.34
CA PRO A 27 15.56 -10.20 11.02
C PRO A 27 14.46 -11.25 11.15
N ILE A 28 13.47 -11.24 10.24
CA ILE A 28 12.33 -12.16 10.31
C ILE A 28 12.09 -12.90 9.00
N LEU A 29 11.54 -14.11 9.14
CA LEU A 29 10.92 -14.92 8.09
C LEU A 29 9.43 -15.04 8.41
N ALA A 30 8.56 -14.50 7.57
CA ALA A 30 7.12 -14.62 7.70
C ALA A 30 6.58 -15.56 6.61
N GLN A 31 5.65 -16.43 7.00
CA GLN A 31 4.82 -17.20 6.08
C GLN A 31 3.42 -16.59 6.08
N ILE A 32 3.02 -16.06 4.92
CA ILE A 32 1.75 -15.35 4.73
C ILE A 32 1.08 -15.93 3.48
N ASP A 33 -0.14 -16.44 3.66
CA ASP A 33 -0.80 -17.28 2.65
C ASP A 33 0.14 -18.45 2.27
N ASP A 34 0.37 -18.67 1.01
CA ASP A 34 1.28 -19.72 0.55
C ASP A 34 2.63 -19.16 0.07
N GLN A 35 3.07 -18.03 0.62
CA GLN A 35 4.30 -17.34 0.23
C GLN A 35 5.19 -17.05 1.45
N PHE A 36 6.48 -16.83 1.22
CA PHE A 36 7.46 -16.51 2.25
C PHE A 36 7.99 -15.09 2.07
N PHE A 37 8.24 -14.42 3.19
CA PHE A 37 8.78 -13.07 3.23
C PHE A 37 9.97 -13.00 4.18
N VAL A 38 11.14 -12.67 3.66
CA VAL A 38 12.37 -12.46 4.44
C VAL A 38 12.63 -10.97 4.49
N ALA A 39 12.63 -10.38 5.70
CA ALA A 39 12.64 -8.92 5.86
C ALA A 39 13.16 -8.49 7.25
N PRO A 40 13.55 -7.21 7.43
CA PRO A 40 13.69 -6.63 8.76
C PRO A 40 12.32 -6.47 9.43
N ASP A 41 12.28 -6.71 10.74
CA ASP A 41 11.09 -6.50 11.60
C ASP A 41 10.99 -5.01 11.98
N ASN A 42 10.59 -4.19 11.02
CA ASN A 42 10.46 -2.74 11.16
C ASN A 42 9.12 -2.20 10.63
N GLY A 43 8.16 -3.11 10.42
CA GLY A 43 6.84 -2.78 9.88
C GLY A 43 6.73 -2.87 8.36
N LEU A 44 7.81 -3.21 7.63
CA LEU A 44 7.78 -3.36 6.17
C LEU A 44 6.75 -4.42 5.72
N LEU A 45 6.52 -5.45 6.52
CA LEU A 45 5.53 -6.50 6.24
C LEU A 45 4.13 -6.21 6.79
N SER A 46 3.86 -5.01 7.33
CA SER A 46 2.55 -4.68 7.91
C SER A 46 1.39 -4.88 6.94
N TYR A 47 1.58 -4.49 5.69
CA TYR A 47 0.53 -4.59 4.68
C TYR A 47 0.28 -6.04 4.23
N PRO A 48 1.28 -6.86 3.85
CA PRO A 48 1.06 -8.28 3.60
C PRO A 48 0.39 -9.00 4.79
N MET A 49 0.83 -8.69 6.02
CA MET A 49 0.25 -9.28 7.25
C MET A 49 -1.19 -8.83 7.54
N ALA A 50 -1.61 -7.68 7.03
CA ALA A 50 -2.97 -7.17 7.21
C ALA A 50 -3.96 -7.68 6.15
N CYS A 51 -3.46 -8.06 4.98
CA CYS A 51 -4.28 -8.50 3.84
C CYS A 51 -4.27 -10.01 3.64
N GLY A 52 -3.20 -10.71 4.10
CA GLY A 52 -3.04 -12.14 3.98
C GLY A 52 -3.24 -12.88 5.31
N ARG A 53 -3.38 -14.20 5.23
CA ARG A 53 -3.41 -15.09 6.40
C ARG A 53 -1.98 -15.37 6.86
N VAL A 54 -1.58 -14.81 8.00
CA VAL A 54 -0.28 -15.08 8.63
C VAL A 54 -0.31 -16.47 9.25
N GLN A 55 0.51 -17.42 8.75
CA GLN A 55 0.68 -18.75 9.32
C GLN A 55 1.72 -18.76 10.44
N ALA A 56 2.88 -18.12 10.19
CA ALA A 56 3.96 -18.03 11.18
C ALA A 56 4.85 -16.82 10.91
N VAL A 57 5.43 -16.26 11.95
CA VAL A 57 6.54 -15.29 11.86
C VAL A 57 7.66 -15.78 12.77
N ARG A 58 8.87 -15.90 12.24
CA ARG A 58 10.05 -16.41 12.95
C ARG A 58 11.16 -15.40 12.98
N VAL A 59 11.83 -15.26 14.11
CA VAL A 59 13.09 -14.52 14.18
C VAL A 59 14.21 -15.38 13.59
N ILE A 60 14.98 -14.81 12.68
CA ILE A 60 16.14 -15.50 12.11
C ILE A 60 17.31 -15.41 13.11
N THR A 61 17.63 -16.54 13.76
CA THR A 61 18.69 -16.65 14.78
C THR A 61 19.75 -17.70 14.42
N ALA A 62 19.43 -18.65 13.54
CA ALA A 62 20.30 -19.76 13.16
C ALA A 62 21.49 -19.29 12.32
N ARG A 63 22.65 -19.18 12.96
CA ARG A 63 23.86 -18.59 12.37
C ARG A 63 24.43 -19.41 11.22
N GLU A 64 24.18 -20.71 11.19
CA GLU A 64 24.62 -21.64 10.14
C GLU A 64 24.02 -21.33 8.77
N TYR A 65 22.92 -20.58 8.71
CA TYR A 65 22.27 -20.14 7.47
C TYR A 65 22.62 -18.71 7.06
N LEU A 66 23.55 -18.06 7.77
CA LEU A 66 24.01 -16.71 7.51
C LEU A 66 25.44 -16.73 6.97
N LEU A 67 25.89 -15.63 6.36
CA LEU A 67 27.30 -15.54 6.01
C LEU A 67 28.17 -15.52 7.27
N PRO A 68 29.36 -16.19 7.27
CA PRO A 68 30.28 -16.23 8.41
C PRO A 68 30.75 -14.85 8.85
N SER A 69 31.09 -14.00 7.87
CA SER A 69 31.46 -12.60 8.11
C SER A 69 30.27 -11.72 7.75
N ARG A 70 29.73 -10.98 8.72
CA ARG A 70 28.56 -10.12 8.56
C ARG A 70 28.95 -8.67 8.74
N SER A 71 28.61 -7.86 7.74
CA SER A 71 28.70 -6.41 7.84
C SER A 71 27.58 -5.87 8.71
N ALA A 72 27.84 -4.84 9.50
CA ALA A 72 26.81 -4.16 10.29
C ALA A 72 25.78 -3.41 9.41
N THR A 73 26.11 -3.15 8.15
CA THR A 73 25.28 -2.32 7.24
C THR A 73 24.77 -3.06 5.99
N PHE A 74 25.14 -4.34 5.81
CA PHE A 74 24.79 -5.12 4.61
C PHE A 74 24.00 -6.40 4.93
N HIS A 75 23.02 -6.28 5.83
CA HIS A 75 22.17 -7.43 6.20
C HIS A 75 21.37 -7.99 5.02
N GLY A 76 21.09 -7.20 3.99
CA GLY A 76 20.51 -7.70 2.73
C GLY A 76 21.31 -8.86 2.15
N ARG A 77 22.62 -8.66 2.02
CA ARG A 77 23.57 -9.64 1.50
C ARG A 77 23.90 -10.75 2.51
N ASP A 78 24.10 -10.39 3.77
CA ASP A 78 24.75 -11.27 4.76
C ASP A 78 23.74 -12.09 5.60
N VAL A 79 22.48 -11.66 5.64
CA VAL A 79 21.40 -12.26 6.43
C VAL A 79 20.23 -12.67 5.53
N PHE A 80 19.59 -11.72 4.85
CA PHE A 80 18.32 -11.99 4.16
C PHE A 80 18.49 -12.83 2.90
N ALA A 81 19.48 -12.54 2.06
CA ALA A 81 19.74 -13.32 0.85
C ALA A 81 20.16 -14.77 1.14
N PRO A 82 21.09 -15.06 2.09
CA PRO A 82 21.43 -16.43 2.45
C PRO A 82 20.23 -17.22 2.97
N VAL A 83 19.42 -16.65 3.86
CA VAL A 83 18.20 -17.30 4.37
C VAL A 83 17.24 -17.65 3.24
N ALA A 84 16.99 -16.72 2.33
CA ALA A 84 16.15 -16.97 1.15
C ALA A 84 16.75 -18.08 0.26
N GLY A 85 18.08 -18.09 0.07
CA GLY A 85 18.75 -19.14 -0.70
C GLY A 85 18.65 -20.53 -0.06
N HIS A 86 18.79 -20.63 1.26
CA HIS A 86 18.59 -21.89 1.98
C HIS A 86 17.14 -22.35 1.97
N LEU A 87 16.20 -21.44 2.17
CA LEU A 87 14.76 -21.72 2.07
C LEU A 87 14.38 -22.23 0.67
N ALA A 88 14.92 -21.61 -0.40
CA ALA A 88 14.72 -22.04 -1.78
C ALA A 88 15.29 -23.45 -2.06
N ARG A 89 16.27 -23.88 -1.29
CA ARG A 89 16.83 -25.25 -1.34
C ARG A 89 16.07 -26.27 -0.46
N GLY A 90 14.95 -25.86 0.12
CA GLY A 90 14.07 -26.74 0.89
C GLY A 90 14.42 -26.85 2.38
N VAL A 91 15.25 -25.95 2.93
CA VAL A 91 15.43 -25.89 4.39
C VAL A 91 14.09 -25.49 5.04
N PRO A 92 13.55 -26.29 5.99
CA PRO A 92 12.29 -25.98 6.63
C PRO A 92 12.31 -24.63 7.38
N PRO A 93 11.25 -23.83 7.32
CA PRO A 93 11.18 -22.50 7.97
C PRO A 93 11.54 -22.53 9.47
N GLU A 94 11.21 -23.60 10.16
CA GLU A 94 11.45 -23.80 11.60
C GLU A 94 12.94 -23.82 11.96
N ARG A 95 13.77 -24.16 11.01
CA ARG A 95 15.23 -24.23 11.21
C ARG A 95 15.90 -22.85 11.29
N PHE A 96 15.24 -21.80 10.83
CA PHE A 96 15.82 -20.44 10.87
C PHE A 96 15.71 -19.78 12.23
N GLY A 97 14.79 -20.24 13.09
CA GLY A 97 14.66 -19.74 14.45
C GLY A 97 13.25 -19.84 15.04
N PRO A 98 13.09 -19.35 16.27
CA PRO A 98 11.82 -19.45 16.99
C PRO A 98 10.73 -18.57 16.39
N GLU A 99 9.48 -18.99 16.59
CA GLU A 99 8.31 -18.22 16.26
C GLU A 99 8.09 -17.06 17.23
N VAL A 100 7.57 -15.94 16.73
CA VAL A 100 7.25 -14.75 17.50
C VAL A 100 5.83 -14.29 17.22
N ALA A 101 5.16 -13.85 18.30
CA ALA A 101 3.77 -13.39 18.24
C ALA A 101 3.64 -11.87 18.06
N ASP A 102 4.74 -11.13 18.19
CA ASP A 102 4.80 -9.66 18.27
C ASP A 102 5.61 -9.00 17.13
N PRO A 103 5.43 -9.36 15.86
CA PRO A 103 6.10 -8.65 14.78
C PRO A 103 5.64 -7.19 14.74
N VAL A 104 6.55 -6.30 14.41
CA VAL A 104 6.24 -4.86 14.28
C VAL A 104 5.18 -4.63 13.21
N ARG A 105 4.11 -3.95 13.57
CA ARG A 105 3.01 -3.56 12.69
C ARG A 105 2.84 -2.05 12.69
N LEU A 106 2.94 -1.45 11.52
CA LEU A 106 2.60 -0.05 11.32
C LEU A 106 1.08 0.09 11.09
N PRO A 107 0.46 1.19 11.54
CA PRO A 107 -0.93 1.47 11.22
C PRO A 107 -1.10 1.61 9.71
N ILE A 108 -2.10 0.95 9.15
CA ILE A 108 -2.47 1.07 7.74
C ILE A 108 -3.71 1.95 7.69
N PRO A 109 -3.63 3.14 7.11
CA PRO A 109 -4.78 4.02 7.00
C PRO A 109 -5.88 3.35 6.16
N ARG A 110 -7.10 3.34 6.70
CA ARG A 110 -8.28 2.79 6.01
C ARG A 110 -9.26 3.92 5.72
N PRO A 111 -9.95 3.88 4.58
CA PRO A 111 -11.02 4.83 4.32
C PRO A 111 -12.18 4.61 5.30
N ARG A 112 -12.92 5.66 5.60
CA ARG A 112 -14.07 5.60 6.51
C ARG A 112 -15.22 6.46 5.98
N ARG A 113 -16.45 6.13 6.36
CA ARG A 113 -17.57 7.05 6.20
C ARG A 113 -17.59 8.04 7.36
N ASP A 114 -17.80 9.29 7.05
CA ASP A 114 -17.99 10.32 8.07
C ASP A 114 -19.50 10.51 8.42
N PRO A 115 -19.82 11.30 9.47
CA PRO A 115 -21.21 11.55 9.86
C PRO A 115 -22.07 12.25 8.78
N SER A 116 -21.43 12.86 7.79
CA SER A 116 -22.12 13.50 6.64
C SER A 116 -22.29 12.55 5.46
N ASP A 117 -22.13 11.24 5.69
CA ASP A 117 -22.19 10.18 4.67
C ASP A 117 -21.24 10.41 3.48
N ARG A 118 -20.02 10.85 3.76
CA ARG A 118 -18.97 11.00 2.77
C ARG A 118 -17.91 9.91 2.99
N LEU A 119 -17.30 9.42 1.91
CA LEU A 119 -16.17 8.49 2.00
C LEU A 119 -14.88 9.31 2.12
N VAL A 120 -14.20 9.17 3.26
CA VAL A 120 -12.99 9.91 3.60
C VAL A 120 -11.79 8.98 3.59
N GLY A 121 -10.78 9.35 2.83
CA GLY A 121 -9.49 8.69 2.76
C GLY A 121 -8.35 9.71 2.78
N GLU A 122 -7.18 9.26 2.38
CA GLU A 122 -5.98 10.09 2.29
C GLU A 122 -5.07 9.64 1.15
N ILE A 123 -4.16 10.51 0.71
CA ILE A 123 -3.10 10.17 -0.24
C ILE A 123 -2.08 9.29 0.46
N VAL A 124 -1.81 8.09 -0.07
CA VAL A 124 -0.79 7.16 0.44
C VAL A 124 0.47 7.12 -0.42
N TRP A 125 0.37 7.54 -1.68
CA TRP A 125 1.49 7.58 -2.59
C TRP A 125 1.24 8.56 -3.72
N ILE A 126 2.32 9.16 -4.26
CA ILE A 126 2.30 10.02 -5.43
C ILE A 126 3.21 9.40 -6.47
N ASP A 127 2.70 9.18 -7.68
CA ASP A 127 3.47 8.59 -8.75
C ASP A 127 4.39 9.62 -9.44
N HIS A 128 5.21 9.15 -10.38
CA HIS A 128 6.14 10.02 -11.11
C HIS A 128 5.43 11.10 -11.96
N PHE A 129 4.19 10.82 -12.39
CA PHE A 129 3.39 11.78 -13.18
C PHE A 129 2.67 12.80 -12.29
N GLY A 130 2.71 12.60 -10.97
CA GLY A 130 2.05 13.47 -9.99
C GLY A 130 0.60 13.12 -9.73
N ASN A 131 0.16 11.93 -10.13
CA ASN A 131 -1.12 11.39 -9.72
C ASN A 131 -1.06 10.98 -8.25
N CYS A 132 -2.16 11.17 -7.54
CA CYS A 132 -2.25 10.95 -6.11
C CYS A 132 -3.05 9.67 -5.83
N VAL A 133 -2.36 8.58 -5.50
CA VAL A 133 -2.97 7.30 -5.14
C VAL A 133 -3.46 7.38 -3.70
N THR A 134 -4.72 7.00 -3.50
CA THR A 134 -5.37 7.05 -2.19
C THR A 134 -5.40 5.68 -1.50
N ASN A 135 -5.81 5.67 -0.23
CA ASN A 135 -6.14 4.44 0.50
C ASN A 135 -7.57 3.94 0.25
N ILE A 136 -8.30 4.51 -0.70
CA ILE A 136 -9.69 4.14 -1.04
C ILE A 136 -9.65 3.03 -2.11
N PRO A 137 -9.90 1.76 -1.77
CA PRO A 137 -9.95 0.69 -2.76
C PRO A 137 -11.26 0.72 -3.55
N ALA A 138 -11.27 0.09 -4.72
CA ALA A 138 -12.43 0.02 -5.61
C ALA A 138 -13.68 -0.50 -4.89
N GLU A 139 -13.54 -1.56 -4.09
CA GLU A 139 -14.64 -2.18 -3.36
C GLU A 139 -15.29 -1.21 -2.36
N ALA A 140 -14.49 -0.35 -1.70
CA ALA A 140 -15.01 0.66 -0.78
C ALA A 140 -15.78 1.76 -1.54
N LEU A 141 -15.28 2.14 -2.72
CA LEU A 141 -15.95 3.11 -3.59
C LEU A 141 -17.25 2.55 -4.15
N GLU A 142 -17.27 1.31 -4.61
CA GLU A 142 -18.45 0.60 -5.11
C GLU A 142 -19.52 0.44 -4.01
N ALA A 143 -19.11 0.02 -2.81
CA ALA A 143 -20.00 -0.08 -1.66
C ALA A 143 -20.56 1.28 -1.22
N PHE A 144 -19.78 2.35 -1.38
CA PHE A 144 -20.23 3.71 -1.12
C PHE A 144 -21.26 4.18 -2.14
N ALA A 145 -21.05 3.87 -3.42
CA ALA A 145 -21.91 4.28 -4.52
C ALA A 145 -23.18 3.41 -4.68
N ALA A 146 -23.24 2.26 -3.99
CA ALA A 146 -24.35 1.32 -4.14
C ALA A 146 -25.73 1.96 -3.87
N GLY A 147 -26.66 1.77 -4.81
CA GLY A 147 -28.02 2.32 -4.73
C GLY A 147 -28.13 3.82 -5.04
N GLN A 148 -27.04 4.48 -5.42
CA GLN A 148 -27.04 5.90 -5.78
C GLN A 148 -26.94 6.08 -7.31
N THR A 149 -27.69 7.08 -7.81
CA THR A 149 -27.65 7.46 -9.24
C THR A 149 -26.89 8.77 -9.49
N ARG A 150 -26.54 9.47 -8.43
CA ARG A 150 -25.77 10.74 -8.51
C ARG A 150 -24.31 10.45 -8.85
N PRO A 151 -23.69 11.28 -9.70
CA PRO A 151 -22.26 11.13 -10.00
C PRO A 151 -21.40 11.36 -8.75
N LEU A 152 -20.35 10.56 -8.63
CA LEU A 152 -19.32 10.79 -7.62
C LEU A 152 -18.42 11.95 -8.03
N ARG A 153 -18.05 12.75 -7.07
CA ARG A 153 -17.01 13.77 -7.18
C ARG A 153 -15.96 13.59 -6.11
N THR A 154 -14.77 14.09 -6.37
CA THR A 154 -13.63 13.98 -5.47
C THR A 154 -13.14 15.36 -5.03
N VAL A 155 -12.80 15.46 -3.75
CA VAL A 155 -12.27 16.67 -3.12
C VAL A 155 -10.94 16.31 -2.46
N LEU A 156 -9.91 17.13 -2.68
CA LEU A 156 -8.58 16.99 -2.11
C LEU A 156 -8.24 18.27 -1.35
N ASP A 157 -8.02 18.15 -0.04
CA ASP A 157 -7.76 19.29 0.85
C ASP A 157 -8.76 20.45 0.65
N GLY A 158 -10.06 20.13 0.57
CA GLY A 158 -11.14 21.10 0.42
C GLY A 158 -11.33 21.66 -0.99
N ARG A 159 -10.52 21.25 -1.98
CA ARG A 159 -10.66 21.67 -3.38
C ARG A 159 -11.24 20.55 -4.21
N GLU A 160 -12.25 20.83 -5.01
CA GLU A 160 -12.80 19.84 -5.93
C GLU A 160 -11.78 19.48 -7.01
N VAL A 161 -11.48 18.20 -7.15
CA VAL A 161 -10.61 17.67 -8.20
C VAL A 161 -11.40 17.45 -9.48
N GLY A 162 -12.54 16.78 -9.36
CA GLY A 162 -13.42 16.44 -10.46
C GLY A 162 -14.18 15.14 -10.28
N PRO A 163 -14.81 14.64 -11.36
CA PRO A 163 -15.61 13.42 -11.33
C PRO A 163 -14.74 12.16 -11.23
N VAL A 164 -15.36 11.07 -10.77
CA VAL A 164 -14.81 9.73 -10.94
C VAL A 164 -15.14 9.25 -12.34
N VAL A 165 -14.11 8.88 -13.09
CA VAL A 165 -14.18 8.47 -14.50
C VAL A 165 -13.59 7.09 -14.71
N ARG A 166 -13.78 6.48 -15.89
CA ARG A 166 -13.24 5.15 -16.21
C ARG A 166 -11.79 5.20 -16.70
N PHE A 167 -11.41 6.30 -17.37
CA PHE A 167 -10.05 6.51 -17.88
C PHE A 167 -9.73 8.01 -18.01
N PHE A 168 -8.45 8.33 -18.02
CA PHE A 168 -7.95 9.72 -17.98
C PHE A 168 -8.49 10.63 -19.10
N ALA A 169 -8.71 10.09 -20.32
CA ALA A 169 -9.15 10.87 -21.46
C ALA A 169 -10.63 11.28 -21.43
N GLU A 170 -11.42 10.81 -20.48
CA GLU A 170 -12.79 11.31 -20.27
C GLU A 170 -12.78 12.73 -19.66
N VAL A 171 -11.63 13.17 -19.14
CA VAL A 171 -11.43 14.53 -18.62
C VAL A 171 -10.65 15.35 -19.64
N ALA A 172 -11.06 16.60 -19.88
CA ALA A 172 -10.35 17.48 -20.78
C ALA A 172 -8.89 17.74 -20.32
N ARG A 173 -8.01 18.06 -21.26
CA ARG A 173 -6.60 18.40 -20.95
C ARG A 173 -6.52 19.51 -19.91
N GLY A 174 -5.72 19.31 -18.86
CA GLY A 174 -5.56 20.24 -17.74
C GLY A 174 -6.69 20.20 -16.72
N GLY A 175 -7.77 19.45 -16.98
CA GLY A 175 -8.84 19.18 -16.03
C GLY A 175 -8.48 18.10 -15.03
N GLY A 176 -9.11 18.14 -13.86
CA GLY A 176 -8.94 17.14 -12.79
C GLY A 176 -10.01 16.07 -12.83
N GLY A 177 -9.69 14.90 -12.30
CA GLY A 177 -10.59 13.76 -12.14
C GLY A 177 -10.01 12.68 -11.25
N ALA A 178 -10.77 11.62 -11.08
CA ALA A 178 -10.32 10.43 -10.37
C ALA A 178 -10.65 9.16 -11.16
N VAL A 179 -9.82 8.13 -11.01
CA VAL A 179 -9.95 6.83 -11.68
C VAL A 179 -9.57 5.72 -10.72
N ILE A 180 -10.09 4.51 -10.92
CA ILE A 180 -9.53 3.34 -10.27
C ILE A 180 -8.27 2.94 -11.02
N GLY A 181 -7.12 3.16 -10.40
CA GLY A 181 -5.82 2.85 -10.96
C GLY A 181 -5.50 1.34 -10.99
N SER A 182 -4.37 0.98 -11.59
CA SER A 182 -3.93 -0.43 -11.73
C SER A 182 -3.69 -1.14 -10.39
N THR A 183 -3.53 -0.40 -9.31
CA THR A 183 -3.39 -0.95 -7.95
C THR A 183 -4.73 -1.29 -7.30
N GLY A 184 -5.86 -1.02 -7.97
CA GLY A 184 -7.21 -1.19 -7.43
C GLY A 184 -7.63 -0.12 -6.44
N HIS A 185 -6.95 1.03 -6.40
CA HIS A 185 -7.28 2.16 -5.53
C HIS A 185 -7.69 3.38 -6.35
N LEU A 186 -8.49 4.25 -5.73
CA LEU A 186 -8.83 5.55 -6.29
C LEU A 186 -7.57 6.40 -6.43
N GLU A 187 -7.37 6.94 -7.62
CA GLU A 187 -6.22 7.75 -8.01
C GLU A 187 -6.72 9.08 -8.56
N LEU A 188 -6.28 10.17 -7.94
CA LEU A 188 -6.62 11.53 -8.36
C LEU A 188 -5.57 12.04 -9.34
N PHE A 189 -6.01 12.71 -10.39
CA PHE A 189 -5.11 13.16 -11.46
C PHE A 189 -5.49 14.52 -12.06
N ILE A 190 -4.57 15.11 -12.80
CA ILE A 190 -4.84 16.15 -13.79
C ILE A 190 -4.46 15.58 -15.15
N ASN A 191 -5.41 15.57 -16.10
CA ASN A 191 -5.12 15.05 -17.43
C ASN A 191 -4.00 15.85 -18.12
N GLN A 192 -2.90 15.17 -18.45
CA GLN A 192 -1.65 15.74 -18.97
C GLN A 192 -1.06 16.85 -18.07
N GLY A 193 -1.20 16.70 -16.74
CA GLY A 193 -0.69 17.61 -15.74
C GLY A 193 -0.11 16.85 -14.53
N HIS A 194 0.36 17.59 -13.53
CA HIS A 194 0.96 17.04 -12.32
C HIS A 194 0.19 17.57 -11.10
N LEU A 195 -0.82 16.81 -10.64
CA LEU A 195 -1.73 17.23 -9.56
C LEU A 195 -0.98 17.63 -8.28
N ALA A 196 -0.13 16.74 -7.78
CA ALA A 196 0.57 16.94 -6.52
C ALA A 196 1.39 18.25 -6.52
N ARG A 197 2.14 18.54 -7.62
CA ARG A 197 2.93 19.77 -7.73
C ARG A 197 2.05 21.00 -7.89
N LYS A 198 1.01 20.92 -8.74
CA LYS A 198 0.13 22.05 -9.01
C LYS A 198 -0.62 22.51 -7.78
N TRP A 199 -0.96 21.58 -6.89
CA TRP A 199 -1.73 21.89 -5.69
C TRP A 199 -0.90 21.91 -4.40
N GLY A 200 0.37 21.53 -4.46
CA GLY A 200 1.27 21.53 -3.30
C GLY A 200 0.90 20.50 -2.27
N VAL A 201 0.35 19.34 -2.69
CA VAL A 201 -0.12 18.29 -1.77
C VAL A 201 0.87 17.14 -1.69
N GLY A 202 0.85 16.44 -0.56
CA GLY A 202 1.70 15.30 -0.25
C GLY A 202 0.90 14.10 0.28
N THR A 203 1.63 13.05 0.68
CA THR A 203 1.04 11.91 1.40
C THR A 203 0.42 12.37 2.71
N GLY A 204 -0.71 11.74 3.11
CA GLY A 204 -1.51 12.12 4.26
C GLY A 204 -2.54 13.23 3.97
N ALA A 205 -2.51 13.89 2.79
CA ALA A 205 -3.53 14.87 2.42
C ALA A 205 -4.91 14.22 2.35
N SER A 206 -5.93 14.90 2.89
CA SER A 206 -7.30 14.37 3.00
C SER A 206 -7.99 14.30 1.65
N VAL A 207 -8.58 13.15 1.36
CA VAL A 207 -9.40 12.90 0.17
C VAL A 207 -10.82 12.58 0.59
N ILE A 208 -11.79 13.30 0.03
CA ILE A 208 -13.22 13.05 0.25
C ILE A 208 -13.86 12.66 -1.08
N VAL A 209 -14.66 11.61 -1.05
CA VAL A 209 -15.58 11.28 -2.12
C VAL A 209 -16.99 11.49 -1.62
N ASP A 210 -17.76 12.26 -2.35
CA ASP A 210 -19.17 12.49 -2.08
C ASP A 210 -19.99 12.48 -3.38
N PHE A 211 -21.29 12.72 -3.24
CA PHE A 211 -22.18 12.78 -4.39
C PHE A 211 -22.32 14.23 -4.84
N GLY A 212 -22.00 14.49 -6.11
CA GLY A 212 -22.26 15.78 -6.74
C GLY A 212 -23.72 16.22 -6.62
N HIS A 213 -23.96 17.52 -6.69
CA HIS A 213 -25.33 18.01 -6.78
C HIS A 213 -26.02 17.43 -8.03
N PRO A 214 -27.32 17.12 -7.99
CA PRO A 214 -28.07 16.75 -9.19
C PRO A 214 -27.85 17.82 -10.26
N ALA A 215 -27.60 17.38 -11.49
CA ALA A 215 -27.47 18.29 -12.61
C ALA A 215 -28.74 19.18 -12.71
N GLY A 216 -28.62 20.44 -12.36
CA GLY A 216 -29.75 21.38 -12.41
C GLY A 216 -29.90 22.36 -11.24
N THR A 217 -29.20 22.15 -10.12
CA THR A 217 -29.27 23.13 -9.02
C THR A 217 -28.20 24.21 -9.21
N ARG A 218 -28.55 25.30 -9.94
CA ARG A 218 -27.75 26.53 -9.85
C ARG A 218 -27.87 27.03 -8.41
N ILE A 219 -26.75 27.17 -7.73
CA ILE A 219 -26.71 27.95 -6.49
C ILE A 219 -27.01 29.39 -6.92
N ALA A 220 -28.11 29.93 -6.44
CA ALA A 220 -28.39 31.36 -6.54
C ALA A 220 -27.34 32.08 -5.67
N ASP A 221 -26.60 33.00 -6.29
CA ASP A 221 -25.69 33.93 -5.63
C ASP A 221 -26.40 34.78 -4.58
#